data_62aada678e8a50797a185c3ac14bc047
#
_entry.id   62aada678e8a50797a185c3ac14bc047
#
_cell.length_a   1.000
_cell.length_b   1.000
_cell.length_c   1.000
_cell.angle_alpha   90.00
_cell.angle_beta   90.00
_cell.angle_gamma   90.00
#
_symmetry.space_group_name_H-M   'P 1'
#
loop_
_entity.id
_entity.type
_entity.pdbx_description
1 polymer ?
#
loop_
_entity_poly.entity_id
_entity_poly.type
_entity_poly.pdbx_seq_one_letter_code
_entity_poly.pdbx_strand_id
1 'polypeptide(L)'
;VIDTILTSFTEVVANPASHADPVKRRAMEQLMTLLNGALEARGKVLLKVNVTADKRDAVLAVLPSAKSPTVNQLANGDYAIESVVPKAGINLVIPALTDAGATDLLEIPISKIVH
;
A
#
# COMPACT_ATOMS: atom_id res chain seq x y z
N VAL A 1 -4.85 -24.06 -11.97
CA VAL A 1 -4.21 -24.46 -13.20
C VAL A 1 -4.58 -23.56 -14.35
N ILE A 2 -5.86 -23.35 -14.55
CA ILE A 2 -6.34 -22.44 -15.57
C ILE A 2 -5.86 -21.01 -15.28
N ASP A 3 -5.79 -20.64 -14.02
CA ASP A 3 -5.30 -19.33 -13.62
C ASP A 3 -3.86 -19.10 -14.06
N THR A 4 -3.04 -20.12 -13.97
CA THR A 4 -1.66 -20.05 -14.44
C THR A 4 -1.58 -19.80 -15.94
N ILE A 5 -2.47 -20.43 -16.70
CA ILE A 5 -2.53 -20.24 -18.16
C ILE A 5 -2.98 -18.83 -18.51
N LEU A 6 -3.87 -18.26 -17.70
CA LEU A 6 -4.39 -16.92 -17.92
C LEU A 6 -3.47 -15.81 -17.42
N THR A 7 -2.40 -16.15 -16.71
CA THR A 7 -1.42 -15.17 -16.29
C THR A 7 -0.76 -14.55 -17.51
N SER A 8 -0.78 -13.23 -17.58
CA SER A 8 -0.13 -12.48 -18.65
C SER A 8 1.01 -11.66 -18.09
N PHE A 9 2.04 -11.50 -18.92
CA PHE A 9 3.21 -10.68 -18.58
C PHE A 9 3.23 -9.46 -19.48
N THR A 10 3.54 -8.33 -18.87
CA THR A 10 3.81 -7.10 -19.61
C THR A 10 5.29 -6.78 -19.48
N GLU A 11 5.96 -6.73 -20.61
CA GLU A 11 7.37 -6.37 -20.66
C GLU A 11 7.53 -5.01 -21.33
N VAL A 12 8.43 -4.19 -20.77
CA VAL A 12 8.82 -2.93 -21.40
C VAL A 12 10.20 -3.12 -21.98
N VAL A 13 10.28 -2.98 -23.30
CA VAL A 13 11.54 -3.16 -24.03
C VAL A 13 11.99 -1.83 -24.63
N ALA A 14 13.29 -1.65 -24.74
CA ALA A 14 13.88 -0.45 -25.31
C ALA A 14 14.76 -0.80 -26.50
N ASN A 15 14.77 0.08 -27.51
CA ASN A 15 15.73 0.01 -28.59
C ASN A 15 17.14 0.24 -28.03
N PRO A 16 18.14 -0.60 -28.39
CA PRO A 16 19.49 -0.44 -27.86
C PRO A 16 20.11 0.94 -28.07
N ALA A 17 19.89 1.55 -29.23
CA ALA A 17 20.40 2.88 -29.52
C ALA A 17 19.75 3.95 -28.64
N SER A 18 18.44 3.84 -28.39
CA SER A 18 17.73 4.75 -27.49
C SER A 18 18.15 4.55 -26.04
N HIS A 19 18.37 3.33 -25.62
CA HIS A 19 18.84 3.03 -24.27
C HIS A 19 20.25 3.56 -24.01
N ALA A 20 21.09 3.62 -25.03
CA ALA A 20 22.45 4.17 -24.93
C ALA A 20 22.47 5.71 -24.88
N ASP A 21 21.40 6.38 -25.31
CA ASP A 21 21.28 7.83 -25.26
C ASP A 21 20.93 8.27 -23.84
N PRO A 22 21.77 9.07 -23.16
CA PRO A 22 21.52 9.43 -21.75
C PRO A 22 20.19 10.13 -21.50
N VAL A 23 19.75 11.00 -22.43
CA VAL A 23 18.49 11.73 -22.26
C VAL A 23 17.30 10.78 -22.40
N LYS A 24 17.31 9.95 -23.44
CA LYS A 24 16.23 8.99 -23.68
C LYS A 24 16.20 7.92 -22.60
N ARG A 25 17.35 7.46 -22.14
CA ARG A 25 17.43 6.47 -21.06
C ARG A 25 16.82 7.02 -19.77
N ARG A 26 17.10 8.29 -19.42
CA ARG A 26 16.52 8.92 -18.24
C ARG A 26 14.99 9.00 -18.33
N ALA A 27 14.47 9.34 -19.50
CA ALA A 27 13.02 9.37 -19.72
C ALA A 27 12.40 7.98 -19.56
N MET A 28 13.06 6.93 -20.04
CA MET A 28 12.60 5.56 -19.86
C MET A 28 12.64 5.15 -18.39
N GLU A 29 13.69 5.50 -17.67
CA GLU A 29 13.81 5.21 -16.24
C GLU A 29 12.70 5.89 -15.44
N GLN A 30 12.36 7.13 -15.77
CA GLN A 30 11.25 7.85 -15.14
C GLN A 30 9.91 7.15 -15.43
N LEU A 31 9.69 6.74 -16.66
CA LEU A 31 8.48 6.00 -17.03
C LEU A 31 8.40 4.67 -16.27
N MET A 32 9.50 3.95 -16.18
CA MET A 32 9.55 2.69 -15.43
C MET A 32 9.26 2.89 -13.95
N THR A 33 9.74 3.97 -13.36
CA THR A 33 9.43 4.30 -11.97
C THR A 33 7.94 4.45 -11.75
N LEU A 34 7.25 5.16 -12.65
CA LEU A 34 5.81 5.36 -12.57
C LEU A 34 5.04 4.06 -12.79
N LEU A 35 5.45 3.25 -13.77
CA LEU A 35 4.81 1.96 -14.05
C LEU A 35 4.99 0.99 -12.89
N ASN A 36 6.19 0.89 -12.35
CA ASN A 36 6.47 0.05 -11.20
C ASN A 36 5.69 0.51 -9.97
N GLY A 37 5.54 1.82 -9.79
CA GLY A 37 4.73 2.38 -8.71
C GLY A 37 3.27 1.97 -8.82
N ALA A 38 2.72 2.01 -10.04
CA ALA A 38 1.34 1.59 -10.27
C ALA A 38 1.15 0.08 -10.03
N LEU A 39 2.11 -0.74 -10.46
CA LEU A 39 2.09 -2.19 -10.23
C LEU A 39 2.22 -2.52 -8.75
N GLU A 40 3.09 -1.82 -8.04
CA GLU A 40 3.29 -2.02 -6.59
C GLU A 40 2.02 -1.68 -5.79
N ALA A 41 1.24 -0.71 -6.25
CA ALA A 41 0.00 -0.32 -5.59
C ALA A 41 -1.16 -1.30 -5.84
N ARG A 42 -1.05 -2.16 -6.85
CA ARG A 42 -2.11 -3.11 -7.17
C ARG A 42 -2.30 -4.08 -6.01
N GLY A 43 -3.55 -4.28 -5.63
CA GLY A 43 -3.89 -5.17 -4.53
C GLY A 43 -3.54 -4.63 -3.14
N LYS A 44 -3.20 -3.35 -3.03
CA LYS A 44 -2.92 -2.69 -1.74
C LYS A 44 -3.81 -1.47 -1.55
N VAL A 45 -4.09 -1.16 -0.30
CA VAL A 45 -4.87 0.02 0.09
C VAL A 45 -4.22 0.68 1.29
N LEU A 46 -4.48 1.97 1.48
CA LEU A 46 -4.13 2.68 2.69
C LEU A 46 -5.29 2.52 3.68
N LEU A 47 -5.00 1.91 4.82
CA LEU A 47 -5.97 1.78 5.89
C LEU A 47 -5.66 2.83 6.95
N LYS A 48 -6.65 3.63 7.29
CA LYS A 48 -6.55 4.65 8.32
C LYS A 48 -7.58 4.37 9.40
N VAL A 49 -7.14 4.39 10.65
CA VAL A 49 -8.01 4.15 11.80
C VAL A 49 -7.70 5.14 12.91
N ASN A 50 -8.71 5.44 13.72
CA ASN A 50 -8.53 6.17 14.97
C ASN A 50 -8.66 5.19 16.13
N VAL A 51 -7.92 5.45 17.21
CA VAL A 51 -7.94 4.58 18.39
C VAL A 51 -7.64 5.41 19.64
N THR A 52 -8.24 5.04 20.76
CA THR A 52 -7.92 5.65 22.05
C THR A 52 -6.54 5.19 22.53
N ALA A 53 -5.91 5.99 23.37
CA ALA A 53 -4.55 5.74 23.85
C ALA A 53 -4.40 4.38 24.53
N ASP A 54 -5.42 3.95 25.28
CA ASP A 54 -5.41 2.69 26.03
C ASP A 54 -5.53 1.46 25.11
N LYS A 55 -6.06 1.62 23.90
CA LYS A 55 -6.27 0.51 22.95
C LYS A 55 -5.30 0.51 21.79
N ARG A 56 -4.38 1.47 21.75
CA ARG A 56 -3.41 1.60 20.65
C ARG A 56 -2.63 0.32 20.40
N ASP A 57 -2.08 -0.28 21.45
CA ASP A 57 -1.24 -1.47 21.30
C ASP A 57 -2.05 -2.69 20.81
N ALA A 58 -3.30 -2.81 21.24
CA ALA A 58 -4.18 -3.87 20.78
C ALA A 58 -4.49 -3.74 19.28
N VAL A 59 -4.74 -2.53 18.80
CA VAL A 59 -4.98 -2.26 17.38
C VAL A 59 -3.72 -2.51 16.56
N LEU A 60 -2.56 -2.06 17.05
CA LEU A 60 -1.29 -2.28 16.35
C LEU A 60 -0.96 -3.78 16.22
N ALA A 61 -1.32 -4.58 17.22
CA ALA A 61 -1.09 -6.03 17.18
C ALA A 61 -1.91 -6.74 16.11
N VAL A 62 -3.10 -6.22 15.80
CA VAL A 62 -4.01 -6.81 14.80
C VAL A 62 -3.70 -6.32 13.38
N LEU A 63 -3.16 -5.12 13.24
CA LEU A 63 -2.95 -4.48 11.95
C LEU A 63 -1.88 -5.20 11.12
N PRO A 64 -2.23 -5.76 9.94
CA PRO A 64 -1.24 -6.34 9.05
C PRO A 64 -0.46 -5.22 8.38
N SER A 65 0.86 -5.28 8.45
CA SER A 65 1.70 -4.26 7.86
C SER A 65 3.03 -4.85 7.43
N ALA A 66 3.45 -4.55 6.20
CA ALA A 66 4.76 -4.94 5.71
C ALA A 66 5.88 -4.07 6.30
N LYS A 67 5.51 -2.86 6.76
CA LYS A 67 6.40 -1.91 7.41
C LYS A 67 5.70 -1.38 8.66
N SER A 68 6.46 -0.73 9.51
CA SER A 68 5.87 -0.07 10.68
C SER A 68 4.79 0.92 10.26
N PRO A 69 3.62 0.88 10.87
CA PRO A 69 2.57 1.83 10.56
C PRO A 69 2.95 3.24 11.01
N THR A 70 2.33 4.24 10.38
CA THR A 70 2.44 5.61 10.82
C THR A 70 1.47 5.84 11.98
N VAL A 71 1.97 6.36 13.08
CA VAL A 71 1.16 6.64 14.27
C VAL A 71 1.28 8.13 14.60
N ASN A 72 0.15 8.84 14.59
CA ASN A 72 0.08 10.25 14.94
C ASN A 72 -0.83 10.45 16.14
N GLN A 73 -0.41 11.29 17.08
CA GLN A 73 -1.25 11.64 18.22
C GLN A 73 -2.23 12.73 17.81
N LEU A 74 -3.50 12.54 18.14
CA LEU A 74 -4.54 13.52 17.91
C LEU A 74 -4.56 14.58 19.00
N ALA A 75 -5.25 15.69 18.74
CA ALA A 75 -5.30 16.81 19.68
C ALA A 75 -5.89 16.43 21.05
N ASN A 76 -6.78 15.43 21.09
CA ASN A 76 -7.41 14.96 22.34
C ASN A 76 -6.60 13.88 23.05
N GLY A 77 -5.40 13.52 22.57
CA GLY A 77 -4.58 12.47 23.14
C GLY A 77 -4.78 11.09 22.56
N ASP A 78 -5.78 10.89 21.71
CA ASP A 78 -5.98 9.64 20.97
C ASP A 78 -4.98 9.56 19.80
N TYR A 79 -5.04 8.47 19.04
CA TYR A 79 -4.09 8.22 17.96
C TYR A 79 -4.79 7.95 16.63
N ALA A 80 -4.17 8.43 15.56
CA ALA A 80 -4.50 8.03 14.19
C ALA A 80 -3.39 7.12 13.68
N ILE A 81 -3.75 5.97 13.14
CA ILE A 81 -2.82 4.98 12.62
C ILE A 81 -3.09 4.80 11.14
N GLU A 82 -2.03 4.83 10.33
CA GLU A 82 -2.11 4.63 8.89
C GLU A 82 -1.14 3.54 8.49
N SER A 83 -1.58 2.65 7.60
CA SER A 83 -0.73 1.58 7.09
C SER A 83 -1.16 1.14 5.71
N VAL A 84 -0.20 0.79 4.88
CA VAL A 84 -0.45 0.16 3.59
C VAL A 84 -0.62 -1.33 3.84
N VAL A 85 -1.78 -1.86 3.47
CA VAL A 85 -2.15 -3.24 3.74
C VAL A 85 -2.63 -3.94 2.46
N PRO A 86 -2.52 -5.28 2.37
CA PRO A 86 -3.08 -6.02 1.26
C PRO A 86 -4.59 -5.84 1.19
N LYS A 87 -5.12 -5.62 0.00
CA LYS A 87 -6.57 -5.57 -0.22
C LYS A 87 -7.22 -6.94 0.01
N ALA A 88 -6.50 -8.01 -0.32
CA ALA A 88 -6.96 -9.37 -0.03
C ALA A 88 -7.09 -9.55 1.49
N GLY A 89 -8.23 -10.01 1.94
CA GLY A 89 -8.48 -10.23 3.37
C GLY A 89 -8.84 -8.99 4.16
N ILE A 90 -8.94 -7.81 3.54
CA ILE A 90 -9.30 -6.58 4.24
C ILE A 90 -10.66 -6.70 4.95
N ASN A 91 -11.58 -7.46 4.38
CA ASN A 91 -12.90 -7.67 4.96
C ASN A 91 -12.87 -8.50 6.24
N LEU A 92 -11.77 -9.19 6.52
CA LEU A 92 -11.53 -9.89 7.79
C LEU A 92 -10.79 -8.99 8.78
N VAL A 93 -9.91 -8.13 8.26
CA VAL A 93 -9.10 -7.23 9.08
C VAL A 93 -9.95 -6.13 9.71
N ILE A 94 -10.86 -5.53 8.94
CA ILE A 94 -11.68 -4.42 9.42
C ILE A 94 -12.50 -4.81 10.66
N PRO A 95 -13.26 -5.92 10.68
CA PRO A 95 -13.94 -6.35 11.90
C PRO A 95 -13.00 -6.63 13.07
N ALA A 96 -11.85 -7.23 12.82
CA ALA A 96 -10.87 -7.51 13.87
C ALA A 96 -10.32 -6.22 14.48
N LEU A 97 -10.09 -5.19 13.69
CA LEU A 97 -9.65 -3.87 14.17
C LEU A 97 -10.75 -3.21 14.99
N THR A 98 -11.99 -3.30 14.55
CA THR A 98 -13.14 -2.78 15.29
C THR A 98 -13.26 -3.46 16.65
N ASP A 99 -13.10 -4.79 16.71
CA ASP A 99 -13.13 -5.54 17.96
C ASP A 99 -11.98 -5.14 18.89
N ALA A 100 -10.83 -4.79 18.33
CA ALA A 100 -9.69 -4.31 19.12
C ALA A 100 -9.85 -2.88 19.63
N GLY A 101 -10.85 -2.15 19.17
CA GLY A 101 -11.17 -0.80 19.63
C GLY A 101 -10.94 0.30 18.61
N ALA A 102 -10.62 -0.02 17.37
CA ALA A 102 -10.45 0.97 16.31
C ALA A 102 -11.80 1.59 15.92
N THR A 103 -11.76 2.88 15.59
CA THR A 103 -12.92 3.64 15.12
C THR A 103 -12.55 4.44 13.88
N ASP A 104 -13.56 4.95 13.17
CA ASP A 104 -13.36 5.79 11.99
C ASP A 104 -12.41 5.14 10.97
N LEU A 105 -12.66 3.89 10.65
CA LEU A 105 -11.85 3.14 9.71
C LEU A 105 -12.12 3.62 8.29
N LEU A 106 -11.04 3.94 7.57
CA LEU A 106 -11.10 4.35 6.16
C LEU A 106 -10.21 3.43 5.34
N GLU A 107 -10.78 2.90 4.26
CA GLU A 107 -10.02 2.16 3.24
C GLU A 107 -9.84 3.10 2.04
N ILE A 108 -8.61 3.49 1.76
CA ILE A 108 -8.30 4.48 0.74
C ILE A 108 -7.54 3.83 -0.40
N PRO A 109 -8.05 3.93 -1.64
CA PRO A 109 -7.33 3.41 -2.80
C PRO A 109 -5.99 4.10 -2.99
N ILE A 110 -5.00 3.35 -3.47
CA ILE A 110 -3.66 3.85 -3.77
C ILE A 110 -3.43 3.76 -5.27
N SER A 111 -3.05 4.88 -5.88
CA SER A 111 -2.74 4.90 -7.31
C SER A 111 -1.33 4.39 -7.61
N LYS A 112 -0.36 4.78 -6.81
CA LYS A 112 1.06 4.42 -6.99
C LYS A 112 1.75 4.30 -5.64
N ILE A 113 2.71 3.38 -5.57
CA ILE A 113 3.66 3.28 -4.46
C ILE A 113 5.04 3.33 -5.10
N VAL A 114 5.79 4.36 -4.79
CA VAL A 114 7.15 4.53 -5.29
C VAL A 114 8.12 4.43 -4.10
N HIS A 115 8.99 3.46 -4.18
CA HIS A 115 9.98 3.21 -3.12
C HIS A 115 11.27 3.98 -3.36
#